data_edc178779be4faecaea68d13d31e545c
#
_entry.id   edc178779be4faecaea68d13d31e545c
#
_cell.length_a   1.000
_cell.length_b   1.000
_cell.length_c   1.000
_cell.angle_alpha   90.00
_cell.angle_beta   90.00
_cell.angle_gamma   90.00
#
_symmetry.space_group_name_H-M   'P 1'
#
loop_
_entity.id
_entity.type
_entity.pdbx_description
1 polymer ?
#
loop_
_entity_poly.entity_id
_entity_poly.type
_entity_poly.pdbx_seq_one_letter_code
_entity_poly.pdbx_strand_id
1 'polypeptide(L)'
;LDVGANVTSDARQLIEFALMGAAFHRAVHGVKKPSIGLLNVGSEDVKGHEEVREAHKLLRENTLGLNYHGFVEGTDLCAGTVDVTVTDGFTGNVALKTAEGTARFIKDLLKDAFKSGPMAMLGALLAGSALKAMAKRIDPGASNGGPLLGLKGIVIKSHGGADARAFSNAIRVGLSLATSGYERDIVDSLAQFSQSLAAEAGLDADLKETSVALAAGDKVN
;
A
#
# COMPACT_ATOMS: atom_id res chain seq x y z
N LEU A 1 -1.78 1.61 -1.72
CA LEU A 1 -3.10 1.31 -1.20
C LEU A 1 -4.09 2.37 -1.67
N ASP A 2 -5.33 2.04 -1.85
CA ASP A 2 -6.09 0.89 -1.48
C ASP A 2 -6.00 -0.23 -2.55
N VAL A 3 -6.31 -1.50 -2.18
CA VAL A 3 -6.34 -2.64 -3.11
C VAL A 3 -7.68 -3.42 -3.03
N GLY A 4 -8.78 -2.72 -2.76
CA GLY A 4 -10.14 -3.26 -2.85
C GLY A 4 -10.96 -3.18 -1.56
N ALA A 5 -10.63 -2.32 -0.61
CA ALA A 5 -11.48 -2.01 0.53
C ALA A 5 -12.55 -0.96 0.17
N ASN A 6 -12.17 0.07 -0.59
CA ASN A 6 -13.07 1.10 -1.09
C ASN A 6 -13.13 1.04 -2.63
N VAL A 7 -14.30 1.24 -3.21
CA VAL A 7 -14.44 1.26 -4.68
C VAL A 7 -13.93 2.59 -5.25
N THR A 8 -14.36 3.69 -4.65
CA THR A 8 -13.95 5.05 -4.99
C THR A 8 -13.36 5.73 -3.77
N SER A 9 -12.52 6.73 -3.98
CA SER A 9 -11.92 7.53 -2.91
C SER A 9 -11.87 8.99 -3.32
N ASP A 10 -12.25 9.88 -2.42
CA ASP A 10 -12.08 11.32 -2.59
C ASP A 10 -10.63 11.76 -2.28
N ALA A 11 -10.33 13.04 -2.54
CA ALA A 11 -9.01 13.60 -2.32
C ALA A 11 -8.54 13.46 -0.87
N ARG A 12 -9.44 13.67 0.10
CA ARG A 12 -9.15 13.54 1.53
C ARG A 12 -8.76 12.09 1.88
N GLN A 13 -9.54 11.12 1.41
CA GLN A 13 -9.26 9.70 1.64
C GLN A 13 -7.91 9.29 1.04
N LEU A 14 -7.55 9.79 -0.15
CA LEU A 14 -6.25 9.52 -0.76
C LEU A 14 -5.10 10.06 0.10
N ILE A 15 -5.26 11.23 0.74
CA ILE A 15 -4.26 11.76 1.67
C ILE A 15 -4.20 10.92 2.95
N GLU A 16 -5.35 10.53 3.50
CA GLU A 16 -5.41 9.63 4.65
C GLU A 16 -4.72 8.29 4.34
N PHE A 17 -4.89 7.74 3.13
CA PHE A 17 -4.15 6.54 2.69
C PHE A 17 -2.64 6.79 2.60
N ALA A 18 -2.21 7.97 2.16
CA ALA A 18 -0.79 8.32 2.14
C ALA A 18 -0.19 8.32 3.56
N LEU A 19 -0.87 8.91 4.52
CA LEU A 19 -0.47 8.94 5.92
C LEU A 19 -0.42 7.54 6.53
N MET A 20 -1.48 6.74 6.34
CA MET A 20 -1.55 5.37 6.83
C MET A 20 -0.51 4.46 6.17
N GLY A 21 -0.28 4.61 4.86
CA GLY A 21 0.73 3.86 4.13
C GLY A 21 2.14 4.19 4.60
N ALA A 22 2.43 5.47 4.87
CA ALA A 22 3.71 5.89 5.43
C ALA A 22 3.95 5.31 6.83
N ALA A 23 2.95 5.35 7.70
CA ALA A 23 3.04 4.76 9.04
C ALA A 23 3.26 3.24 8.97
N PHE A 24 2.51 2.55 8.13
CA PHE A 24 2.68 1.12 7.89
C PHE A 24 4.09 0.78 7.39
N HIS A 25 4.58 1.50 6.39
CA HIS A 25 5.90 1.25 5.81
C HIS A 25 7.03 1.49 6.82
N ARG A 26 6.90 2.54 7.66
CA ARG A 26 7.81 2.76 8.79
C ARG A 26 7.84 1.58 9.76
N ALA A 27 6.66 1.10 10.14
CA ALA A 27 6.50 0.04 11.14
C ALA A 27 7.04 -1.32 10.67
N VAL A 28 6.82 -1.68 9.40
CA VAL A 28 7.15 -3.01 8.87
C VAL A 28 8.53 -3.06 8.23
N HIS A 29 8.94 -1.99 7.54
CA HIS A 29 10.18 -1.95 6.77
C HIS A 29 11.27 -1.09 7.41
N GLY A 30 10.97 -0.33 8.48
CA GLY A 30 11.94 0.48 9.20
C GLY A 30 12.43 1.72 8.45
N VAL A 31 11.81 2.08 7.33
CA VAL A 31 12.16 3.26 6.53
C VAL A 31 11.59 4.50 7.19
N LYS A 32 12.43 5.40 7.70
CA LYS A 32 11.99 6.57 8.47
C LYS A 32 11.13 7.55 7.69
N LYS A 33 11.43 7.79 6.42
CA LYS A 33 10.71 8.70 5.54
C LYS A 33 10.40 8.01 4.21
N PRO A 34 9.42 7.11 4.16
CA PRO A 34 9.07 6.41 2.94
C PRO A 34 8.59 7.41 1.87
N SER A 35 9.00 7.17 0.63
CA SER A 35 8.53 7.93 -0.52
C SER A 35 7.10 7.51 -0.89
N ILE A 36 6.27 8.50 -1.23
CA ILE A 36 4.85 8.32 -1.52
C ILE A 36 4.53 8.86 -2.90
N GLY A 37 3.88 8.06 -3.73
CA GLY A 37 3.36 8.48 -5.03
C GLY A 37 1.85 8.28 -5.13
N LEU A 38 1.17 9.13 -5.88
CA LEU A 38 -0.22 8.93 -6.29
C LEU A 38 -0.24 8.24 -7.65
N LEU A 39 -0.96 7.11 -7.75
CA LEU A 39 -1.14 6.41 -9.03
C LEU A 39 -2.01 7.27 -9.96
N ASN A 40 -1.49 7.50 -11.16
CA ASN A 40 -2.15 8.30 -12.17
C ASN A 40 -1.89 7.71 -13.58
N VAL A 41 -2.56 8.24 -14.58
CA VAL A 41 -2.44 7.86 -15.99
C VAL A 41 -1.31 8.59 -16.72
N GLY A 42 -0.56 9.42 -16.04
CA GLY A 42 0.58 10.20 -16.54
C GLY A 42 1.12 11.13 -15.46
N SER A 43 2.31 11.66 -15.69
CA SER A 43 3.05 12.49 -14.72
C SER A 43 2.67 13.97 -14.75
N GLU A 44 1.87 14.41 -15.75
CA GLU A 44 1.50 15.81 -15.92
C GLU A 44 0.36 16.21 -14.97
N ASP A 45 0.44 17.40 -14.37
CA ASP A 45 -0.49 17.92 -13.36
C ASP A 45 -1.97 17.97 -13.81
N VAL A 46 -2.21 18.00 -15.12
CA VAL A 46 -3.56 18.08 -15.71
C VAL A 46 -4.22 16.72 -15.95
N LYS A 47 -3.47 15.63 -15.82
CA LYS A 47 -3.97 14.27 -16.06
C LYS A 47 -4.61 13.63 -14.84
N GLY A 48 -5.48 12.67 -15.11
CA GLY A 48 -6.16 11.86 -14.10
C GLY A 48 -7.49 12.44 -13.65
N HIS A 49 -8.12 11.72 -12.73
CA HIS A 49 -9.38 12.11 -12.11
C HIS A 49 -9.22 13.35 -11.24
N GLU A 50 -10.32 14.09 -11.04
CA GLU A 50 -10.31 15.33 -10.28
C GLU A 50 -9.82 15.11 -8.83
N GLU A 51 -10.28 14.06 -8.18
CA GLU A 51 -9.93 13.69 -6.81
C GLU A 51 -8.42 13.42 -6.68
N VAL A 52 -7.81 12.79 -7.70
CA VAL A 52 -6.37 12.50 -7.71
C VAL A 52 -5.55 13.79 -7.90
N ARG A 53 -6.03 14.71 -8.75
CA ARG A 53 -5.37 16.01 -8.96
C ARG A 53 -5.48 16.91 -7.72
N GLU A 54 -6.64 16.91 -7.08
CA GLU A 54 -6.86 17.65 -5.83
C GLU A 54 -5.96 17.09 -4.71
N ALA A 55 -5.91 15.78 -4.52
CA ALA A 55 -5.01 15.14 -3.57
C ALA A 55 -3.54 15.46 -3.87
N HIS A 56 -3.15 15.48 -5.16
CA HIS A 56 -1.81 15.86 -5.58
C HIS A 56 -1.44 17.29 -5.14
N LYS A 57 -2.35 18.24 -5.40
CA LYS A 57 -2.16 19.64 -5.01
C LYS A 57 -1.93 19.75 -3.50
N LEU A 58 -2.83 19.16 -2.70
CA LEU A 58 -2.73 19.19 -1.24
C LEU A 58 -1.46 18.49 -0.72
N LEU A 59 -1.04 17.38 -1.31
CA LEU A 59 0.20 16.70 -0.94
C LEU A 59 1.46 17.48 -1.33
N ARG A 60 1.43 18.28 -2.38
CA ARG A 60 2.56 19.17 -2.77
C ARG A 60 2.70 20.36 -1.85
N GLU A 61 1.60 20.93 -1.40
CA GLU A 61 1.55 22.06 -0.45
C GLU A 61 1.83 21.62 0.99
N ASN A 62 2.10 20.42 1.20
CA ASN A 62 2.21 19.55 2.35
C ASN A 62 2.92 20.12 3.57
N THR A 63 2.14 20.34 4.62
CA THR A 63 2.61 20.62 5.99
C THR A 63 2.72 19.35 6.86
N LEU A 64 2.39 18.16 6.30
CA LEU A 64 2.27 16.89 7.02
C LEU A 64 3.60 16.13 7.16
N GLY A 65 4.69 16.65 6.60
CA GLY A 65 6.03 16.06 6.66
C GLY A 65 6.19 14.76 5.88
N LEU A 66 5.28 14.46 4.93
CA LEU A 66 5.37 13.32 4.03
C LEU A 66 6.47 13.53 2.97
N ASN A 67 7.16 12.47 2.59
CA ASN A 67 8.10 12.48 1.47
C ASN A 67 7.33 12.19 0.17
N TYR A 68 6.59 13.19 -0.29
CA TYR A 68 5.75 13.06 -1.47
C TYR A 68 6.57 13.19 -2.76
N HIS A 69 6.54 12.16 -3.60
CA HIS A 69 7.26 12.07 -4.87
C HIS A 69 6.52 12.77 -6.02
N GLY A 70 5.18 12.73 -6.01
CA GLY A 70 4.34 13.16 -7.12
C GLY A 70 3.50 12.02 -7.70
N PHE A 71 3.10 12.17 -8.96
CA PHE A 71 2.42 11.09 -9.68
C PHE A 71 3.37 9.95 -10.02
N VAL A 72 2.83 8.74 -10.01
CA VAL A 72 3.47 7.51 -10.50
C VAL A 72 2.50 6.79 -11.42
N GLU A 73 3.03 6.06 -12.40
CA GLU A 73 2.26 5.33 -13.38
C GLU A 73 2.25 3.81 -13.07
N GLY A 74 1.45 3.04 -13.80
CA GLY A 74 1.38 1.59 -13.64
C GLY A 74 2.72 0.87 -13.82
N THR A 75 3.62 1.42 -14.63
CA THR A 75 5.00 0.92 -14.82
C THR A 75 5.86 1.06 -13.58
N ASP A 76 5.63 2.12 -12.80
CA ASP A 76 6.39 2.40 -11.57
C ASP A 76 6.10 1.41 -10.44
N LEU A 77 4.89 0.81 -10.45
CA LEU A 77 4.51 -0.21 -9.46
C LEU A 77 5.49 -1.39 -9.44
N CYS A 78 5.87 -1.88 -10.63
CA CYS A 78 6.83 -3.00 -10.74
C CYS A 78 8.28 -2.55 -10.65
N ALA A 79 8.57 -1.28 -10.99
CA ALA A 79 9.90 -0.69 -10.87
C ALA A 79 10.27 -0.38 -9.42
N GLY A 80 9.26 -0.16 -8.55
CA GLY A 80 9.47 0.24 -7.15
C GLY A 80 10.01 1.66 -7.05
N THR A 81 9.50 2.58 -7.88
CA THR A 81 9.92 4.00 -7.93
C THR A 81 9.68 4.70 -6.59
N VAL A 82 8.61 4.31 -5.89
CA VAL A 82 8.27 4.81 -4.55
C VAL A 82 8.00 3.66 -3.58
N ASP A 83 8.14 3.94 -2.29
CA ASP A 83 7.89 2.96 -1.22
C ASP A 83 6.39 2.69 -1.01
N VAL A 84 5.56 3.70 -1.23
CA VAL A 84 4.10 3.64 -1.04
C VAL A 84 3.42 4.26 -2.26
N THR A 85 2.65 3.46 -2.98
CA THR A 85 1.75 3.96 -4.03
C THR A 85 0.33 4.03 -3.49
N VAL A 86 -0.29 5.20 -3.65
CA VAL A 86 -1.66 5.50 -3.20
C VAL A 86 -2.60 5.53 -4.40
N THR A 87 -3.75 4.90 -4.26
CA THR A 87 -4.82 4.84 -5.27
C THR A 87 -6.15 4.49 -4.59
N ASP A 88 -7.26 4.65 -5.29
CA ASP A 88 -8.55 4.06 -4.90
C ASP A 88 -8.51 2.53 -4.99
N GLY A 89 -9.47 1.88 -4.30
CA GLY A 89 -9.44 0.43 -4.19
C GLY A 89 -9.83 -0.30 -5.47
N PHE A 90 -10.62 0.31 -6.37
CA PHE A 90 -10.93 -0.30 -7.66
C PHE A 90 -9.69 -0.36 -8.53
N THR A 91 -9.03 0.77 -8.73
CA THR A 91 -7.80 0.87 -9.52
C THR A 91 -6.69 0.01 -8.93
N GLY A 92 -6.49 0.07 -7.62
CA GLY A 92 -5.47 -0.73 -6.93
C GLY A 92 -5.73 -2.23 -7.00
N ASN A 93 -6.99 -2.67 -6.89
CA ASN A 93 -7.34 -4.09 -7.04
C ASN A 93 -7.12 -4.58 -8.47
N VAL A 94 -7.51 -3.78 -9.48
CA VAL A 94 -7.26 -4.11 -10.90
C VAL A 94 -5.77 -4.21 -11.16
N ALA A 95 -4.97 -3.23 -10.71
CA ALA A 95 -3.51 -3.25 -10.86
C ALA A 95 -2.88 -4.48 -10.20
N LEU A 96 -3.25 -4.78 -8.95
CA LEU A 96 -2.77 -5.95 -8.22
C LEU A 96 -3.13 -7.26 -8.93
N LYS A 97 -4.39 -7.43 -9.33
CA LYS A 97 -4.85 -8.64 -10.01
C LYS A 97 -4.23 -8.83 -11.39
N THR A 98 -4.00 -7.73 -12.10
CA THR A 98 -3.29 -7.76 -13.39
C THR A 98 -1.83 -8.19 -13.18
N ALA A 99 -1.13 -7.63 -12.19
CA ALA A 99 0.24 -8.03 -11.88
C ALA A 99 0.34 -9.50 -11.47
N GLU A 100 -0.55 -9.98 -10.58
CA GLU A 100 -0.64 -11.40 -10.18
C GLU A 100 -0.91 -12.32 -11.38
N GLY A 101 -1.86 -11.93 -12.25
CA GLY A 101 -2.21 -12.69 -13.46
C GLY A 101 -1.07 -12.74 -14.46
N THR A 102 -0.40 -11.62 -14.69
CA THR A 102 0.76 -11.52 -15.60
C THR A 102 1.93 -12.37 -15.08
N ALA A 103 2.24 -12.32 -13.78
CA ALA A 103 3.29 -13.13 -13.18
C ALA A 103 3.00 -14.63 -13.32
N ARG A 104 1.74 -15.04 -13.14
CA ARG A 104 1.31 -16.43 -13.35
C ARG A 104 1.43 -16.84 -14.81
N PHE A 105 0.96 -16.02 -15.74
CA PHE A 105 1.04 -16.25 -17.16
C PHE A 105 2.49 -16.42 -17.64
N ILE A 106 3.40 -15.54 -17.23
CA ILE A 106 4.84 -15.65 -17.56
C ILE A 106 5.43 -16.94 -17.00
N LYS A 107 5.08 -17.31 -15.76
CA LYS A 107 5.53 -18.58 -15.14
C LYS A 107 5.08 -19.80 -15.95
N ASP A 108 3.82 -19.80 -16.41
CA ASP A 108 3.27 -20.91 -17.20
C ASP A 108 3.94 -20.97 -18.58
N LEU A 109 4.12 -19.84 -19.26
CA LEU A 109 4.86 -19.77 -20.54
C LEU A 109 6.30 -20.32 -20.40
N LEU A 110 7.03 -19.92 -19.37
CA LEU A 110 8.38 -20.42 -19.12
C LEU A 110 8.38 -21.93 -18.87
N LYS A 111 7.42 -22.43 -18.09
CA LYS A 111 7.28 -23.85 -17.82
C LYS A 111 7.02 -24.65 -19.11
N ASP A 112 6.16 -24.16 -20.00
CA ASP A 112 5.84 -24.80 -21.26
C ASP A 112 7.03 -24.72 -22.22
N ALA A 113 7.73 -23.61 -22.31
CA ALA A 113 8.94 -23.45 -23.10
C ALA A 113 10.02 -24.46 -22.67
N PHE A 114 10.26 -24.64 -21.39
CA PHE A 114 11.24 -25.60 -20.87
C PHE A 114 10.80 -27.06 -20.99
N LYS A 115 9.53 -27.33 -21.24
CA LYS A 115 9.02 -28.69 -21.53
C LYS A 115 8.96 -29.04 -23.02
N SER A 116 9.29 -28.11 -23.91
CA SER A 116 9.13 -28.26 -25.36
C SER A 116 10.02 -29.30 -26.00
N GLY A 117 11.07 -29.79 -25.30
CA GLY A 117 11.95 -30.84 -25.81
C GLY A 117 13.12 -31.16 -24.87
N PRO A 118 13.90 -32.23 -25.17
CA PRO A 118 14.98 -32.67 -24.29
C PRO A 118 16.08 -31.63 -24.07
N MET A 119 16.42 -30.85 -25.08
CA MET A 119 17.42 -29.78 -24.97
C MET A 119 16.92 -28.61 -24.09
N ALA A 120 15.64 -28.27 -24.21
CA ALA A 120 15.02 -27.26 -23.36
C ALA A 120 14.98 -27.72 -21.89
N MET A 121 14.69 -28.98 -21.64
CA MET A 121 14.72 -29.58 -20.30
C MET A 121 16.14 -29.57 -19.71
N LEU A 122 17.17 -29.90 -20.52
CA LEU A 122 18.57 -29.79 -20.07
C LEU A 122 18.92 -28.33 -19.74
N GLY A 123 18.49 -27.38 -20.57
CA GLY A 123 18.65 -25.93 -20.29
C GLY A 123 18.00 -25.50 -18.98
N ALA A 124 16.78 -26.02 -18.70
CA ALA A 124 16.09 -25.74 -17.43
C ALA A 124 16.85 -26.32 -16.22
N LEU A 125 17.45 -27.49 -16.35
CA LEU A 125 18.27 -28.11 -15.30
C LEU A 125 19.49 -27.24 -14.98
N LEU A 126 20.20 -26.76 -16.01
CA LEU A 126 21.37 -25.92 -15.87
C LEU A 126 21.00 -24.53 -15.28
N ALA A 127 19.87 -23.96 -15.69
CA ALA A 127 19.35 -22.68 -15.19
C ALA A 127 18.60 -22.80 -13.85
N GLY A 128 18.49 -23.97 -13.24
CA GLY A 128 17.60 -24.26 -12.12
C GLY A 128 17.79 -23.36 -10.91
N SER A 129 19.02 -22.95 -10.59
CA SER A 129 19.30 -22.02 -9.49
C SER A 129 18.78 -20.60 -9.79
N ALA A 130 18.99 -20.11 -11.01
CA ALA A 130 18.51 -18.79 -11.44
C ALA A 130 16.97 -18.75 -11.52
N LEU A 131 16.34 -19.81 -12.04
CA LEU A 131 14.89 -19.94 -12.09
C LEU A 131 14.26 -19.98 -10.69
N LYS A 132 14.89 -20.68 -9.74
CA LYS A 132 14.45 -20.68 -8.33
C LYS A 132 14.59 -19.30 -7.68
N ALA A 133 15.68 -18.60 -7.94
CA ALA A 133 15.89 -17.24 -7.43
C ALA A 133 14.82 -16.26 -7.99
N MET A 134 14.54 -16.34 -9.29
CA MET A 134 13.46 -15.56 -9.93
C MET A 134 12.10 -15.90 -9.33
N ALA A 135 11.75 -17.19 -9.22
CA ALA A 135 10.48 -17.61 -8.65
C ALA A 135 10.28 -17.11 -7.21
N LYS A 136 11.35 -17.07 -6.41
CA LYS A 136 11.31 -16.54 -5.04
C LYS A 136 11.03 -15.03 -5.00
N ARG A 137 11.50 -14.26 -6.00
CA ARG A 137 11.26 -12.80 -6.06
C ARG A 137 9.82 -12.44 -6.39
N ILE A 138 9.14 -13.27 -7.18
CA ILE A 138 7.75 -13.06 -7.62
C ILE A 138 6.74 -13.91 -6.81
N ASP A 139 7.18 -14.52 -5.71
CA ASP A 139 6.33 -15.36 -4.87
C ASP A 139 5.40 -14.52 -4.00
N PRO A 140 4.08 -14.51 -4.25
CA PRO A 140 3.14 -13.73 -3.46
C PRO A 140 3.05 -14.18 -1.99
N GLY A 141 3.43 -15.44 -1.70
CA GLY A 141 3.47 -15.96 -0.33
C GLY A 141 4.53 -15.29 0.56
N ALA A 142 5.58 -14.73 -0.05
CA ALA A 142 6.62 -14.00 0.69
C ALA A 142 6.09 -12.67 1.27
N SER A 143 5.10 -12.06 0.62
CA SER A 143 4.48 -10.77 1.00
C SER A 143 3.06 -10.95 1.55
N ASN A 144 2.69 -12.15 2.02
CA ASN A 144 1.37 -12.40 2.57
C ASN A 144 1.15 -11.70 3.91
N GLY A 145 -0.04 -11.13 4.09
CA GLY A 145 -0.45 -10.41 5.28
C GLY A 145 -0.76 -8.93 4.96
N GLY A 146 -1.89 -8.68 4.30
CA GLY A 146 -2.41 -7.33 4.05
C GLY A 146 -3.13 -6.79 5.27
N PRO A 147 -2.66 -5.71 5.92
CA PRO A 147 -3.39 -5.09 7.00
C PRO A 147 -4.60 -4.32 6.49
N LEU A 148 -5.69 -4.35 7.24
CA LEU A 148 -6.81 -3.44 7.09
C LEU A 148 -6.51 -2.19 7.92
N LEU A 149 -5.99 -1.16 7.25
CA LEU A 149 -5.57 0.09 7.88
C LEU A 149 -6.78 0.94 8.30
N GLY A 150 -6.61 1.83 9.29
CA GLY A 150 -7.66 2.74 9.77
C GLY A 150 -8.69 2.11 10.71
N LEU A 151 -8.54 0.86 11.11
CA LEU A 151 -9.38 0.23 12.13
C LEU A 151 -8.87 0.52 13.54
N LYS A 152 -9.76 0.43 14.55
CA LYS A 152 -9.43 0.55 16.00
C LYS A 152 -8.72 -0.70 16.54
N GLY A 153 -7.85 -1.31 15.74
CA GLY A 153 -7.09 -2.51 16.10
C GLY A 153 -6.45 -3.14 14.88
N ILE A 154 -5.52 -4.03 15.11
CA ILE A 154 -4.73 -4.67 14.06
C ILE A 154 -5.51 -5.86 13.48
N VAL A 155 -5.91 -5.73 12.23
CA VAL A 155 -6.55 -6.80 11.46
C VAL A 155 -5.70 -7.12 10.24
N ILE A 156 -5.25 -8.36 10.13
CA ILE A 156 -4.41 -8.83 9.03
C ILE A 156 -5.19 -9.81 8.18
N LYS A 157 -5.37 -9.49 6.91
CA LYS A 157 -5.96 -10.37 5.91
C LYS A 157 -4.89 -11.26 5.31
N SER A 158 -5.01 -12.59 5.48
CA SER A 158 -4.20 -13.57 4.77
C SER A 158 -4.86 -13.95 3.44
N HIS A 159 -4.05 -14.30 2.44
CA HIS A 159 -4.54 -14.83 1.17
C HIS A 159 -5.21 -16.20 1.38
N GLY A 160 -6.35 -16.45 0.70
CA GLY A 160 -7.10 -17.70 0.86
C GLY A 160 -6.33 -18.97 0.47
N GLY A 161 -5.34 -18.87 -0.41
CA GLY A 161 -4.46 -19.96 -0.80
C GLY A 161 -3.11 -19.99 -0.07
N ALA A 162 -3.00 -19.32 1.09
CA ALA A 162 -1.76 -19.25 1.86
C ALA A 162 -1.38 -20.62 2.43
N ASP A 163 -0.15 -21.06 2.19
CA ASP A 163 0.48 -22.18 2.89
C ASP A 163 0.92 -21.75 4.32
N ALA A 164 1.46 -22.68 5.09
CA ALA A 164 1.92 -22.44 6.46
C ALA A 164 2.98 -21.34 6.54
N ARG A 165 3.87 -21.24 5.54
CA ARG A 165 4.92 -20.21 5.46
C ARG A 165 4.31 -18.85 5.21
N ALA A 166 3.42 -18.75 4.24
CA ALA A 166 2.71 -17.51 3.93
C ALA A 166 1.87 -17.05 5.11
N PHE A 167 1.14 -17.94 5.77
CA PHE A 167 0.37 -17.63 6.97
C PHE A 167 1.27 -17.13 8.14
N SER A 168 2.43 -17.77 8.34
CA SER A 168 3.44 -17.30 9.31
C SER A 168 3.93 -15.87 9.00
N ASN A 169 4.05 -15.50 7.72
CA ASN A 169 4.39 -14.11 7.34
C ASN A 169 3.29 -13.13 7.74
N ALA A 170 2.01 -13.48 7.55
CA ALA A 170 0.90 -12.65 7.98
C ALA A 170 0.90 -12.41 9.50
N ILE A 171 1.18 -13.46 10.31
CA ILE A 171 1.33 -13.32 11.77
C ILE A 171 2.49 -12.37 12.10
N ARG A 172 3.61 -12.49 11.38
CA ARG A 172 4.80 -11.64 11.60
C ARG A 172 4.53 -10.17 11.30
N VAL A 173 3.76 -9.87 10.24
CA VAL A 173 3.28 -8.51 9.95
C VAL A 173 2.44 -7.97 11.11
N GLY A 174 1.47 -8.76 11.61
CA GLY A 174 0.65 -8.38 12.75
C GLY A 174 1.48 -8.11 14.02
N LEU A 175 2.48 -8.93 14.30
CA LEU A 175 3.39 -8.72 15.42
C LEU A 175 4.22 -7.44 15.27
N SER A 176 4.74 -7.18 14.08
CA SER A 176 5.50 -5.95 13.80
C SER A 176 4.65 -4.71 14.04
N LEU A 177 3.39 -4.72 13.59
CA LEU A 177 2.47 -3.60 13.83
C LEU A 177 2.15 -3.44 15.33
N ALA A 178 1.86 -4.54 16.04
CA ALA A 178 1.53 -4.52 17.46
C ALA A 178 2.67 -3.98 18.35
N THR A 179 3.91 -4.12 17.91
CA THR A 179 5.10 -3.72 18.70
C THR A 179 5.72 -2.39 18.27
N SER A 180 5.25 -1.78 17.16
CA SER A 180 5.89 -0.61 16.54
C SER A 180 5.34 0.75 16.98
N GLY A 181 4.22 0.80 17.72
CA GLY A 181 3.51 2.05 17.98
C GLY A 181 2.73 2.60 16.78
N TYR A 182 2.57 1.81 15.75
CA TYR A 182 1.90 2.11 14.48
C TYR A 182 0.53 2.78 14.64
N GLU A 183 -0.33 2.28 15.56
CA GLU A 183 -1.68 2.84 15.78
C GLU A 183 -1.60 4.30 16.23
N ARG A 184 -0.69 4.62 17.14
CA ARG A 184 -0.49 6.01 17.61
C ARG A 184 0.03 6.90 16.48
N ASP A 185 0.97 6.42 15.68
CA ASP A 185 1.53 7.17 14.55
C ASP A 185 0.43 7.54 13.53
N ILE A 186 -0.51 6.64 13.26
CA ILE A 186 -1.69 6.92 12.42
C ILE A 186 -2.60 7.96 13.06
N VAL A 187 -2.99 7.76 14.32
CA VAL A 187 -3.91 8.66 15.02
C VAL A 187 -3.35 10.09 15.04
N ASP A 188 -2.08 10.24 15.40
CA ASP A 188 -1.40 11.54 15.47
C ASP A 188 -1.32 12.20 14.08
N SER A 189 -0.99 11.44 13.04
CA SER A 189 -0.89 11.93 11.67
C SER A 189 -2.26 12.37 11.11
N LEU A 190 -3.32 11.59 11.34
CA LEU A 190 -4.67 11.93 10.91
C LEU A 190 -5.24 13.13 11.69
N ALA A 191 -4.92 13.26 12.99
CA ALA A 191 -5.31 14.41 13.78
C ALA A 191 -4.65 15.71 13.27
N GLN A 192 -3.37 15.68 12.94
CA GLN A 192 -2.66 16.80 12.33
C GLN A 192 -3.30 17.21 10.98
N PHE A 193 -3.61 16.24 10.13
CA PHE A 193 -4.27 16.50 8.86
C PHE A 193 -5.65 17.13 9.05
N SER A 194 -6.47 16.61 9.95
CA SER A 194 -7.79 17.19 10.25
C SER A 194 -7.68 18.62 10.77
N GLN A 195 -6.67 18.95 11.58
CA GLN A 195 -6.40 20.29 12.06
C GLN A 195 -5.96 21.23 10.92
N SER A 196 -5.12 20.77 9.99
CA SER A 196 -4.70 21.60 8.85
C SER A 196 -5.88 21.95 7.95
N LEU A 197 -6.76 20.98 7.66
CA LEU A 197 -7.98 21.23 6.90
C LEU A 197 -8.94 22.23 7.59
N ALA A 198 -9.10 22.12 8.92
CA ALA A 198 -9.94 23.04 9.68
C ALA A 198 -9.38 24.47 9.66
N ALA A 199 -8.06 24.63 9.75
CA ALA A 199 -7.39 25.92 9.66
C ALA A 199 -7.57 26.57 8.27
N GLU A 200 -7.43 25.79 7.18
CA GLU A 200 -7.65 26.27 5.82
C GLU A 200 -9.11 26.64 5.52
N ALA A 201 -10.06 25.91 6.12
CA ALA A 201 -11.50 26.19 5.96
C ALA A 201 -12.02 27.35 6.82
N GLY A 202 -11.19 27.97 7.67
CA GLY A 202 -11.61 29.04 8.58
C GLY A 202 -12.59 28.61 9.67
N LEU A 203 -12.69 27.30 9.90
CA LEU A 203 -13.58 26.69 10.89
C LEU A 203 -12.86 26.64 12.25
N ASP A 204 -13.00 27.71 13.03
CA ASP A 204 -12.47 27.78 14.40
C ASP A 204 -13.26 26.90 15.39
N ALA A 205 -12.54 26.24 16.27
CA ALA A 205 -12.85 25.79 17.63
C ALA A 205 -13.77 24.57 17.85
N ASP A 206 -14.82 24.29 17.08
CA ASP A 206 -15.80 23.23 17.43
C ASP A 206 -15.33 21.78 17.14
N LEU A 207 -14.27 21.61 16.33
CA LEU A 207 -13.76 20.28 15.97
C LEU A 207 -12.77 19.69 17.00
N LYS A 208 -12.33 20.49 17.98
CA LYS A 208 -11.48 19.97 19.07
C LYS A 208 -12.18 18.95 19.95
N GLU A 209 -13.49 19.10 20.15
CA GLU A 209 -14.27 18.16 20.98
C GLU A 209 -14.54 16.84 20.28
N THR A 210 -14.76 16.84 18.96
CA THR A 210 -15.10 15.62 18.21
C THR A 210 -13.89 14.70 18.00
N SER A 211 -12.69 15.25 17.79
CA SER A 211 -11.47 14.45 17.61
C SER A 211 -10.97 13.85 18.94
N VAL A 212 -11.18 14.57 20.06
CA VAL A 212 -10.84 14.06 21.41
C VAL A 212 -11.80 12.94 21.84
N ALA A 213 -13.07 13.00 21.44
CA ALA A 213 -14.05 11.95 21.71
C ALA A 213 -13.77 10.64 20.96
N LEU A 214 -13.17 10.70 19.76
CA LEU A 214 -12.71 9.53 19.00
C LEU A 214 -11.43 8.91 19.58
N ALA A 215 -10.56 9.72 20.19
CA ALA A 215 -9.32 9.25 20.83
C ALA A 215 -9.51 8.76 22.27
N ALA A 216 -10.51 9.29 22.98
CA ALA A 216 -10.88 8.88 24.32
C ALA A 216 -11.97 7.79 24.21
N GLY A 217 -11.54 6.53 24.08
CA GLY A 217 -12.46 5.40 24.18
C GLY A 217 -13.23 5.46 25.50
N ASP A 218 -14.55 5.61 25.43
CA ASP A 218 -15.44 5.44 26.56
C ASP A 218 -15.12 4.11 27.25
N LYS A 219 -14.66 4.22 28.50
CA LYS A 219 -14.67 3.12 29.45
C LYS A 219 -16.13 2.89 29.77
N VAL A 220 -16.76 1.95 29.07
CA VAL A 220 -18.04 1.39 29.51
C VAL A 220 -17.74 0.41 30.61
N ASN A 221 -18.30 0.72 31.78
CA ASN A 221 -18.41 -0.16 32.94
C ASN A 221 -19.13 -1.48 32.60
#